data_05eaf74a2da692a08df124f18b983fd1
#
_entry.id   05eaf74a2da692a08df124f18b983fd1
#
_cell.length_a   1.000
_cell.length_b   1.000
_cell.length_c   1.000
_cell.angle_alpha   90.00
_cell.angle_beta   90.00
_cell.angle_gamma   90.00
#
_symmetry.space_group_name_H-M   'P 1'
#
loop_
_entity.id
_entity.type
_entity.pdbx_description
1 polymer ?
#
loop_
_entity_poly.entity_id
_entity_poly.type
_entity_poly.pdbx_seq_one_letter_code
_entity_poly.pdbx_strand_id
1 'polypeptide(L)'
;MSAAAHPSQTLIWTRPRLPTAAERAQLASAGLGCLPLPVLGTRRARHSARLAQALTAAAHAARRIYVSAEAVAAVARLAPQLLRLPAAAVGPHTATCLQQHGCNDVWQPEQGLGAAALMALPGWASLSQSPVVLFHAPGGVREPFDKLDRLHSIEVYQRYRRRPPAAQLQQLRAILPTAIWLGPSTAIVRALAELLQDQRLSAGLLRPLLVLSDRIATQAAASGFTEIRRCADLSPETLIAASR
;
A
#
# COMPACT_ATOMS: atom_id res chain seq x y z
N MET A 1 37.02 -20.32 -0.40
CA MET A 1 36.05 -19.27 -0.74
C MET A 1 34.82 -19.98 -1.32
N SER A 2 33.78 -20.15 -0.52
CA SER A 2 32.55 -20.82 -0.96
C SER A 2 31.83 -19.88 -1.93
N ALA A 3 31.66 -20.32 -3.18
CA ALA A 3 30.82 -19.60 -4.15
C ALA A 3 29.40 -19.53 -3.55
N ALA A 4 28.92 -18.32 -3.25
CA ALA A 4 27.55 -18.11 -2.82
C ALA A 4 26.65 -18.66 -3.94
N ALA A 5 25.94 -19.74 -3.66
CA ALA A 5 24.98 -20.31 -4.60
C ALA A 5 23.99 -19.21 -4.99
N HIS A 6 23.86 -18.90 -6.28
CA HIS A 6 22.85 -17.96 -6.75
C HIS A 6 21.48 -18.49 -6.32
N PRO A 7 20.61 -17.65 -5.74
CA PRO A 7 19.30 -18.08 -5.33
C PRO A 7 18.54 -18.65 -6.54
N SER A 8 17.89 -19.80 -6.37
CA SER A 8 17.13 -20.47 -7.43
C SER A 8 15.95 -19.62 -7.92
N GLN A 9 15.45 -18.75 -7.06
CA GLN A 9 14.36 -17.81 -7.32
C GLN A 9 14.63 -16.46 -6.65
N THR A 10 14.06 -15.37 -7.20
CA THR A 10 14.23 -14.02 -6.66
C THR A 10 12.87 -13.33 -6.53
N LEU A 11 12.51 -12.99 -5.29
CA LEU A 11 11.35 -12.17 -4.98
C LEU A 11 11.60 -10.71 -5.39
N ILE A 12 10.78 -10.19 -6.27
CA ILE A 12 10.81 -8.78 -6.66
C ILE A 12 9.90 -7.99 -5.72
N TRP A 13 10.52 -7.23 -4.82
CA TRP A 13 9.84 -6.46 -3.79
C TRP A 13 9.34 -5.13 -4.34
N THR A 14 8.08 -5.07 -4.76
CA THR A 14 7.49 -3.91 -5.45
C THR A 14 6.93 -2.82 -4.53
N ARG A 15 6.90 -3.08 -3.22
CA ARG A 15 6.35 -2.14 -2.22
C ARG A 15 7.19 -0.88 -2.08
N PRO A 16 6.55 0.29 -1.80
CA PRO A 16 7.29 1.51 -1.46
C PRO A 16 8.20 1.37 -0.25
N ARG A 17 7.75 0.63 0.79
CA ARG A 17 8.59 0.26 1.93
C ARG A 17 9.60 -0.81 1.51
N LEU A 18 10.87 -0.52 1.66
CA LEU A 18 11.93 -1.51 1.41
C LEU A 18 11.87 -2.64 2.45
N PRO A 19 12.31 -3.85 2.09
CA PRO A 19 12.44 -4.93 3.06
C PRO A 19 13.54 -4.59 4.08
N THR A 20 13.30 -4.89 5.35
CA THR A 20 14.28 -4.74 6.42
C THR A 20 15.45 -5.71 6.23
N ALA A 21 16.55 -5.50 6.98
CA ALA A 21 17.67 -6.43 6.97
C ALA A 21 17.25 -7.81 7.46
N ALA A 22 16.39 -7.89 8.49
CA ALA A 22 15.87 -9.14 9.04
C ALA A 22 15.00 -9.89 8.01
N GLU A 23 14.06 -9.19 7.33
CA GLU A 23 13.23 -9.79 6.27
C GLU A 23 14.10 -10.34 5.12
N ARG A 24 15.12 -9.61 4.69
CA ARG A 24 16.05 -10.09 3.66
C ARG A 24 16.86 -11.30 4.09
N ALA A 25 17.37 -11.30 5.33
CA ALA A 25 18.11 -12.43 5.88
C ALA A 25 17.23 -13.69 5.94
N GLN A 26 15.99 -13.55 6.36
CA GLN A 26 15.04 -14.66 6.45
C GLN A 26 14.66 -15.22 5.06
N LEU A 27 14.44 -14.37 4.05
CA LEU A 27 14.24 -14.82 2.67
C LEU A 27 15.49 -15.55 2.15
N ALA A 28 16.67 -14.98 2.38
CA ALA A 28 17.93 -15.55 1.92
C ALA A 28 18.25 -16.92 2.56
N SER A 29 17.95 -17.11 3.86
CA SER A 29 18.13 -18.39 4.55
C SER A 29 17.25 -19.51 3.97
N ALA A 30 16.13 -19.16 3.32
CA ALA A 30 15.26 -20.08 2.59
C ALA A 30 15.65 -20.26 1.11
N GLY A 31 16.78 -19.69 0.66
CA GLY A 31 17.24 -19.76 -0.72
C GLY A 31 16.50 -18.81 -1.68
N LEU A 32 15.69 -17.89 -1.16
CA LEU A 32 14.93 -16.91 -1.95
C LEU A 32 15.68 -15.57 -1.97
N GLY A 33 16.19 -15.16 -3.12
CA GLY A 33 16.76 -13.83 -3.31
C GLY A 33 15.71 -12.75 -3.16
N CYS A 34 16.14 -11.50 -2.94
CA CYS A 34 15.21 -10.37 -2.85
C CYS A 34 15.77 -9.14 -3.59
N LEU A 35 15.09 -8.72 -4.65
CA LEU A 35 15.39 -7.48 -5.37
C LEU A 35 14.34 -6.42 -5.03
N PRO A 36 14.68 -5.35 -4.30
CA PRO A 36 13.77 -4.22 -4.13
C PRO A 36 13.57 -3.48 -5.46
N LEU A 37 12.32 -3.43 -5.93
CA LEU A 37 11.92 -2.72 -7.14
C LEU A 37 10.58 -1.98 -6.89
N PRO A 38 10.55 -0.94 -6.05
CA PRO A 38 9.32 -0.23 -5.79
C PRO A 38 8.82 0.47 -7.05
N VAL A 39 7.68 0.03 -7.58
CA VAL A 39 7.07 0.54 -8.82
C VAL A 39 6.21 1.79 -8.61
N LEU A 40 5.78 2.03 -7.37
CA LEU A 40 5.07 3.24 -6.97
C LEU A 40 5.86 4.01 -5.93
N GLY A 41 5.76 5.33 -6.01
CA GLY A 41 6.18 6.27 -4.98
C GLY A 41 5.00 7.12 -4.53
N THR A 42 5.18 7.78 -3.40
CA THR A 42 4.25 8.78 -2.90
C THR A 42 4.96 10.13 -2.83
N ARG A 43 4.24 11.18 -3.17
CA ARG A 43 4.67 12.57 -2.97
C ARG A 43 3.55 13.33 -2.28
N ARG A 44 3.89 14.36 -1.55
CA ARG A 44 2.89 15.24 -0.93
C ARG A 44 1.98 15.84 -1.98
N ALA A 45 0.72 16.07 -1.62
CA ALA A 45 -0.13 16.99 -2.37
C ALA A 45 0.55 18.36 -2.46
N ARG A 46 0.37 19.05 -3.56
CA ARG A 46 0.89 20.42 -3.72
C ARG A 46 0.24 21.32 -2.67
N HIS A 47 1.05 22.04 -1.93
CA HIS A 47 0.54 23.03 -0.99
C HIS A 47 -0.23 24.12 -1.77
N SER A 48 -1.47 24.37 -1.38
CA SER A 48 -2.31 25.39 -1.95
C SER A 48 -3.16 26.03 -0.85
N ALA A 49 -3.62 27.25 -1.06
CA ALA A 49 -4.53 27.90 -0.12
C ALA A 49 -5.78 27.06 0.15
N ARG A 50 -6.32 26.41 -0.89
CA ARG A 50 -7.47 25.49 -0.77
C ARG A 50 -7.17 24.29 0.12
N LEU A 51 -5.98 23.66 -0.02
CA LEU A 51 -5.58 22.55 0.84
C LEU A 51 -5.39 23.00 2.29
N ALA A 52 -4.74 24.14 2.50
CA ALA A 52 -4.54 24.71 3.83
C ALA A 52 -5.89 24.99 4.52
N GLN A 53 -6.83 25.61 3.84
CA GLN A 53 -8.19 25.86 4.33
C GLN A 53 -8.94 24.55 4.65
N ALA A 54 -8.85 23.54 3.78
CA ALA A 54 -9.48 22.24 4.01
C ALA A 54 -8.87 21.52 5.24
N LEU A 55 -7.56 21.60 5.44
CA LEU A 55 -6.89 21.03 6.63
C LEU A 55 -7.28 21.79 7.92
N THR A 56 -7.44 23.11 7.85
CA THR A 56 -7.94 23.89 8.98
C THR A 56 -9.38 23.49 9.33
N ALA A 57 -10.26 23.37 8.34
CA ALA A 57 -11.64 22.91 8.53
C ALA A 57 -11.69 21.47 9.10
N ALA A 58 -10.76 20.61 8.71
CA ALA A 58 -10.66 19.24 9.21
C ALA A 58 -10.43 19.16 10.73
N ALA A 59 -9.94 20.22 11.38
CA ALA A 59 -9.80 20.26 12.84
C ALA A 59 -11.16 20.22 13.55
N HIS A 60 -12.22 20.69 12.93
CA HIS A 60 -13.58 20.73 13.48
C HIS A 60 -14.42 19.50 13.13
N ALA A 61 -13.88 18.54 12.38
CA ALA A 61 -14.58 17.31 12.11
C ALA A 61 -14.72 16.46 13.39
N ALA A 62 -15.83 15.71 13.49
CA ALA A 62 -16.03 14.79 14.60
C ALA A 62 -15.03 13.61 14.52
N ARG A 63 -14.69 13.15 13.31
CA ARG A 63 -13.73 12.08 13.09
C ARG A 63 -12.97 12.22 11.77
N ARG A 64 -11.74 11.73 11.75
CA ARG A 64 -10.82 11.78 10.60
C ARG A 64 -10.46 10.38 10.18
N ILE A 65 -10.79 10.00 8.94
CA ILE A 65 -10.54 8.68 8.37
C ILE A 65 -9.19 8.70 7.64
N TYR A 66 -8.32 7.78 8.00
CA TYR A 66 -7.02 7.56 7.36
C TYR A 66 -7.03 6.22 6.62
N VAL A 67 -6.97 6.27 5.30
CA VAL A 67 -7.03 5.05 4.45
C VAL A 67 -5.71 4.32 4.33
N SER A 68 -4.63 4.87 4.87
CA SER A 68 -3.30 4.24 4.83
C SER A 68 -2.29 4.96 5.71
N ALA A 69 -1.17 4.30 6.02
CA ALA A 69 -0.03 4.92 6.70
C ALA A 69 0.58 6.10 5.91
N GLU A 70 0.49 6.08 4.58
CA GLU A 70 0.93 7.21 3.73
C GLU A 70 0.05 8.44 3.95
N ALA A 71 -1.26 8.27 4.19
CA ALA A 71 -2.14 9.38 4.54
C ALA A 71 -1.76 9.98 5.90
N VAL A 72 -1.46 9.14 6.90
CA VAL A 72 -0.94 9.58 8.21
C VAL A 72 0.36 10.36 8.04
N ALA A 73 1.34 9.80 7.31
CA ALA A 73 2.63 10.45 7.07
C ALA A 73 2.49 11.77 6.28
N ALA A 74 1.51 11.88 5.38
CA ALA A 74 1.24 13.13 4.67
C ALA A 74 0.66 14.20 5.60
N VAL A 75 -0.34 13.84 6.41
CA VAL A 75 -0.95 14.75 7.39
C VAL A 75 0.04 15.16 8.47
N ALA A 76 0.93 14.26 8.92
CA ALA A 76 2.00 14.57 9.87
C ALA A 76 2.88 15.74 9.40
N ARG A 77 3.06 15.89 8.10
CA ARG A 77 3.88 16.96 7.51
C ARG A 77 3.10 18.23 7.17
N LEU A 78 1.80 18.09 6.89
CA LEU A 78 0.95 19.21 6.44
C LEU A 78 0.22 19.88 7.59
N ALA A 79 -0.24 19.11 8.57
CA ALA A 79 -1.06 19.54 9.71
C ALA A 79 -0.94 18.54 10.87
N PRO A 80 0.25 18.45 11.54
CA PRO A 80 0.53 17.43 12.56
C PRO A 80 -0.45 17.44 13.74
N GLN A 81 -1.04 18.60 14.05
CA GLN A 81 -2.05 18.75 15.10
C GLN A 81 -3.31 17.88 14.86
N LEU A 82 -3.64 17.58 13.60
CA LEU A 82 -4.81 16.75 13.27
C LEU A 82 -4.63 15.28 13.70
N LEU A 83 -3.40 14.82 13.86
CA LEU A 83 -3.10 13.44 14.25
C LEU A 83 -3.38 13.14 15.72
N ARG A 84 -3.61 14.16 16.53
CA ARG A 84 -3.97 13.99 17.97
C ARG A 84 -5.47 13.98 18.20
N LEU A 85 -6.26 14.22 17.16
CA LEU A 85 -7.71 14.32 17.24
C LEU A 85 -8.37 12.98 16.92
N PRO A 86 -9.64 12.77 17.31
CA PRO A 86 -10.37 11.51 17.08
C PRO A 86 -10.23 11.03 15.63
N ALA A 87 -9.76 9.80 15.43
CA ALA A 87 -9.43 9.24 14.14
C ALA A 87 -10.08 7.87 13.89
N ALA A 88 -10.10 7.46 12.62
CA ALA A 88 -10.47 6.13 12.20
C ALA A 88 -9.44 5.60 11.19
N ALA A 89 -9.00 4.37 11.35
CA ALA A 89 -8.00 3.71 10.53
C ALA A 89 -8.60 2.47 9.84
N VAL A 90 -8.32 2.28 8.57
CA VAL A 90 -8.80 1.11 7.80
C VAL A 90 -8.14 -0.21 8.19
N GLY A 91 -7.14 -0.18 9.06
CA GLY A 91 -6.45 -1.39 9.53
C GLY A 91 -5.37 -1.10 10.56
N PRO A 92 -4.82 -2.16 11.20
CA PRO A 92 -3.96 -2.07 12.37
C PRO A 92 -2.67 -1.28 12.12
N HIS A 93 -2.04 -1.45 10.98
CA HIS A 93 -0.81 -0.69 10.67
C HIS A 93 -1.05 0.82 10.62
N THR A 94 -2.18 1.26 10.06
CA THR A 94 -2.56 2.68 10.03
C THR A 94 -2.89 3.19 11.42
N ALA A 95 -3.58 2.39 12.24
CA ALA A 95 -3.89 2.72 13.63
C ALA A 95 -2.62 2.87 14.46
N THR A 96 -1.67 1.93 14.36
CA THR A 96 -0.37 2.03 15.03
C THR A 96 0.37 3.32 14.64
N CYS A 97 0.37 3.69 13.35
CA CYS A 97 0.97 4.96 12.92
C CYS A 97 0.30 6.18 13.57
N LEU A 98 -1.03 6.20 13.70
CA LEU A 98 -1.76 7.28 14.38
C LEU A 98 -1.40 7.36 15.86
N GLN A 99 -1.37 6.21 16.56
CA GLN A 99 -1.00 6.12 17.97
C GLN A 99 0.42 6.61 18.23
N GLN A 100 1.37 6.27 17.34
CA GLN A 100 2.76 6.78 17.40
C GLN A 100 2.84 8.30 17.26
N HIS A 101 1.85 8.94 16.63
CA HIS A 101 1.72 10.39 16.57
C HIS A 101 0.87 11.01 17.69
N GLY A 102 0.49 10.21 18.71
CA GLY A 102 -0.23 10.66 19.90
C GLY A 102 -1.75 10.71 19.75
N CYS A 103 -2.33 9.99 18.79
CA CYS A 103 -3.78 9.81 18.73
C CYS A 103 -4.23 8.77 19.77
N ASN A 104 -5.02 9.20 20.74
CA ASN A 104 -5.52 8.33 21.81
C ASN A 104 -6.92 7.73 21.50
N ASP A 105 -7.66 8.32 20.56
CA ASP A 105 -8.99 7.86 20.13
C ASP A 105 -8.93 7.42 18.66
N VAL A 106 -8.60 6.15 18.43
CA VAL A 106 -8.51 5.56 17.08
C VAL A 106 -9.51 4.41 16.95
N TRP A 107 -10.52 4.60 16.09
CA TRP A 107 -11.36 3.50 15.65
C TRP A 107 -10.64 2.66 14.62
N GLN A 108 -10.69 1.36 14.77
CA GLN A 108 -10.20 0.40 13.81
C GLN A 108 -11.07 -0.85 13.82
N PRO A 109 -11.18 -1.59 12.70
CA PRO A 109 -11.89 -2.87 12.71
C PRO A 109 -11.21 -3.85 13.67
N GLU A 110 -11.98 -4.53 14.49
CA GLU A 110 -11.51 -5.65 15.32
C GLU A 110 -11.28 -6.90 14.47
N GLN A 111 -12.15 -7.09 13.47
CA GLN A 111 -12.08 -8.20 12.52
C GLN A 111 -12.13 -7.67 11.09
N GLY A 112 -11.37 -8.32 10.21
CA GLY A 112 -11.25 -7.90 8.81
C GLY A 112 -10.36 -6.68 8.60
N LEU A 113 -10.26 -6.25 7.36
CA LEU A 113 -9.41 -5.14 6.95
C LEU A 113 -10.15 -4.25 5.93
N GLY A 114 -9.78 -2.98 5.90
CA GLY A 114 -10.21 -2.05 4.86
C GLY A 114 -11.48 -1.27 5.20
N ALA A 115 -11.95 -0.55 4.20
CA ALA A 115 -13.02 0.43 4.35
C ALA A 115 -14.36 -0.19 4.77
N ALA A 116 -14.70 -1.37 4.23
CA ALA A 116 -15.97 -2.04 4.54
C ALA A 116 -16.01 -2.49 6.01
N ALA A 117 -14.92 -3.09 6.50
CA ALA A 117 -14.82 -3.49 7.89
C ALA A 117 -14.87 -2.29 8.85
N LEU A 118 -14.21 -1.18 8.49
CA LEU A 118 -14.26 0.05 9.27
C LEU A 118 -15.68 0.63 9.33
N MET A 119 -16.41 0.64 8.20
CA MET A 119 -17.78 1.16 8.13
C MET A 119 -18.81 0.28 8.84
N ALA A 120 -18.47 -0.97 9.13
CA ALA A 120 -19.34 -1.87 9.93
C ALA A 120 -19.32 -1.56 11.43
N LEU A 121 -18.45 -0.69 11.90
CA LEU A 121 -18.40 -0.30 13.31
C LEU A 121 -19.68 0.46 13.71
N PRO A 122 -20.32 0.12 14.83
CA PRO A 122 -21.59 0.73 15.23
C PRO A 122 -21.50 2.22 15.56
N GLY A 123 -20.31 2.71 15.92
CA GLY A 123 -20.07 4.11 16.27
C GLY A 123 -20.41 5.12 15.18
N TRP A 124 -20.47 4.73 13.91
CA TRP A 124 -20.83 5.64 12.81
C TRP A 124 -22.24 6.19 12.91
N ALA A 125 -23.17 5.43 13.49
CA ALA A 125 -24.56 5.89 13.68
C ALA A 125 -24.64 7.16 14.55
N SER A 126 -23.77 7.30 15.55
CA SER A 126 -23.71 8.49 16.41
C SER A 126 -23.14 9.73 15.71
N LEU A 127 -22.51 9.56 14.54
CA LEU A 127 -21.90 10.62 13.76
C LEU A 127 -22.69 11.00 12.51
N SER A 128 -23.93 10.52 12.33
CA SER A 128 -24.75 10.72 11.13
C SER A 128 -24.89 12.19 10.71
N GLN A 129 -24.98 13.11 11.70
CA GLN A 129 -25.10 14.56 11.47
C GLN A 129 -23.80 15.33 11.68
N SER A 130 -22.69 14.64 11.91
CA SER A 130 -21.41 15.27 12.22
C SER A 130 -20.49 15.28 11.00
N PRO A 131 -19.69 16.34 10.78
CA PRO A 131 -18.72 16.35 9.68
C PRO A 131 -17.64 15.30 9.94
N VAL A 132 -17.34 14.52 8.91
CA VAL A 132 -16.28 13.51 8.88
C VAL A 132 -15.32 13.85 7.74
N VAL A 133 -14.03 13.67 7.96
CA VAL A 133 -13.00 13.93 6.93
C VAL A 133 -12.32 12.65 6.53
N LEU A 134 -12.17 12.45 5.22
CA LEU A 134 -11.43 11.33 4.62
C LEU A 134 -10.13 11.84 4.01
N PHE A 135 -8.99 11.36 4.50
CA PHE A 135 -7.67 11.63 3.93
C PHE A 135 -7.24 10.51 2.98
N HIS A 136 -7.06 10.84 1.70
CA HIS A 136 -6.74 9.87 0.65
C HIS A 136 -5.82 10.43 -0.44
N ALA A 137 -5.42 9.58 -1.39
CA ALA A 137 -4.78 9.99 -2.65
C ALA A 137 -5.83 10.15 -3.76
N PRO A 138 -5.55 10.92 -4.83
CA PRO A 138 -6.38 10.96 -6.04
C PRO A 138 -6.69 9.55 -6.55
N GLY A 139 -7.94 9.33 -6.95
CA GLY A 139 -8.40 8.01 -7.41
C GLY A 139 -8.40 6.93 -6.33
N GLY A 140 -8.26 7.31 -5.06
CA GLY A 140 -8.38 6.39 -3.92
C GLY A 140 -9.82 5.87 -3.77
N VAL A 141 -9.96 4.70 -3.13
CA VAL A 141 -11.27 4.11 -2.85
C VAL A 141 -12.02 5.01 -1.87
N ARG A 142 -13.18 5.54 -2.30
CA ARG A 142 -14.08 6.33 -1.47
C ARG A 142 -15.20 5.48 -0.89
N GLU A 143 -15.65 4.47 -1.64
CA GLU A 143 -16.61 3.49 -1.13
C GLU A 143 -15.99 2.64 -0.01
N PRO A 144 -16.74 2.32 1.04
CA PRO A 144 -18.15 2.66 1.29
C PRO A 144 -18.35 3.97 2.07
N PHE A 145 -17.32 4.83 2.21
CA PHE A 145 -17.38 6.08 3.00
C PHE A 145 -18.36 7.09 2.42
N ASP A 146 -18.68 7.00 1.11
CA ASP A 146 -19.70 7.86 0.45
C ASP A 146 -21.10 7.73 1.06
N LYS A 147 -21.32 6.75 1.94
CA LYS A 147 -22.55 6.59 2.72
C LYS A 147 -22.65 7.54 3.93
N LEU A 148 -21.58 8.26 4.24
CA LEU A 148 -21.56 9.25 5.31
C LEU A 148 -22.07 10.58 4.76
N ASP A 149 -23.19 11.08 5.29
CA ASP A 149 -23.91 12.27 4.79
C ASP A 149 -23.05 13.53 4.72
N ARG A 150 -22.14 13.71 5.68
CA ARG A 150 -21.29 14.90 5.81
C ARG A 150 -19.80 14.57 5.66
N LEU A 151 -19.50 13.74 4.64
CA LEU A 151 -18.12 13.39 4.31
C LEU A 151 -17.42 14.49 3.50
N HIS A 152 -16.27 14.94 3.99
CA HIS A 152 -15.35 15.81 3.27
C HIS A 152 -14.09 15.06 2.88
N SER A 153 -13.80 14.94 1.59
CA SER A 153 -12.61 14.25 1.09
C SER A 153 -11.47 15.25 0.85
N ILE A 154 -10.28 14.92 1.38
CA ILE A 154 -9.07 15.75 1.23
C ILE A 154 -7.94 14.87 0.67
N GLU A 155 -7.44 15.27 -0.50
CA GLU A 155 -6.28 14.63 -1.11
C GLU A 155 -4.99 15.17 -0.48
N VAL A 156 -4.35 14.36 0.36
CA VAL A 156 -3.16 14.77 1.13
C VAL A 156 -1.84 14.27 0.54
N TYR A 157 -1.90 13.30 -0.37
CA TYR A 157 -0.72 12.80 -1.09
C TYR A 157 -1.11 12.34 -2.49
N GLN A 158 -0.10 12.18 -3.35
CA GLN A 158 -0.27 11.63 -4.70
C GLN A 158 0.63 10.40 -4.86
N ARG A 159 0.11 9.38 -5.55
CA ARG A 159 0.90 8.27 -6.03
C ARG A 159 1.48 8.61 -7.40
N TYR A 160 2.70 8.18 -7.66
CA TYR A 160 3.32 8.28 -8.96
C TYR A 160 4.06 7.01 -9.30
N ARG A 161 4.15 6.68 -10.59
CA ARG A 161 4.97 5.56 -11.05
C ARG A 161 6.44 5.93 -10.92
N ARG A 162 7.20 5.04 -10.32
CA ARG A 162 8.65 5.17 -10.25
C ARG A 162 9.25 4.64 -11.56
N ARG A 163 10.29 5.31 -12.02
CA ARG A 163 11.14 4.82 -13.11
C ARG A 163 12.41 4.24 -12.49
N PRO A 164 12.58 2.91 -12.51
CA PRO A 164 13.81 2.32 -11.97
C PRO A 164 15.05 2.82 -12.72
N PRO A 165 16.19 3.00 -12.04
CA PRO A 165 17.45 3.31 -12.69
C PRO A 165 17.87 2.23 -13.70
N ALA A 166 18.65 2.60 -14.70
CA ALA A 166 19.09 1.68 -15.76
C ALA A 166 19.81 0.43 -15.21
N ALA A 167 20.67 0.60 -14.20
CA ALA A 167 21.35 -0.52 -13.53
C ALA A 167 20.36 -1.50 -12.88
N GLN A 168 19.30 -1.00 -12.25
CA GLN A 168 18.27 -1.84 -11.65
C GLN A 168 17.44 -2.58 -12.70
N LEU A 169 17.17 -1.95 -13.85
CA LEU A 169 16.51 -2.59 -14.98
C LEU A 169 17.38 -3.66 -15.62
N GLN A 170 18.71 -3.45 -15.71
CA GLN A 170 19.66 -4.44 -16.18
C GLN A 170 19.68 -5.65 -15.24
N GLN A 171 19.75 -5.43 -13.94
CA GLN A 171 19.65 -6.49 -12.93
C GLN A 171 18.34 -7.25 -13.05
N LEU A 172 17.21 -6.54 -13.19
CA LEU A 172 15.91 -7.17 -13.42
C LEU A 172 15.88 -8.08 -14.64
N ARG A 173 16.45 -7.62 -15.78
CA ARG A 173 16.53 -8.44 -17.00
C ARG A 173 17.29 -9.74 -16.78
N ALA A 174 18.40 -9.69 -16.03
CA ALA A 174 19.22 -10.86 -15.75
C ALA A 174 18.50 -11.92 -14.90
N ILE A 175 17.66 -11.49 -13.94
CA ILE A 175 16.97 -12.38 -13.02
C ILE A 175 15.52 -12.68 -13.43
N LEU A 176 15.02 -12.12 -14.52
CA LEU A 176 13.65 -12.27 -14.96
C LEU A 176 13.18 -13.75 -15.07
N PRO A 177 14.02 -14.69 -15.56
CA PRO A 177 13.64 -16.10 -15.62
C PRO A 177 13.33 -16.75 -14.27
N THR A 178 13.87 -16.22 -13.18
CA THR A 178 13.69 -16.73 -11.81
C THR A 178 12.87 -15.79 -10.92
N ALA A 179 12.28 -14.74 -11.53
CA ALA A 179 11.55 -13.71 -10.79
C ALA A 179 10.22 -14.22 -10.26
N ILE A 180 9.89 -13.82 -9.05
CA ILE A 180 8.56 -13.92 -8.43
C ILE A 180 8.15 -12.51 -8.04
N TRP A 181 7.01 -12.05 -8.53
CA TRP A 181 6.52 -10.70 -8.27
C TRP A 181 5.72 -10.62 -6.98
N LEU A 182 5.83 -9.49 -6.27
CA LEU A 182 4.96 -9.17 -5.15
C LEU A 182 3.95 -8.11 -5.57
N GLY A 183 2.66 -8.47 -5.64
CA GLY A 183 1.55 -7.61 -6.06
C GLY A 183 0.56 -7.31 -4.92
N PRO A 184 0.92 -6.56 -3.86
CA PRO A 184 0.09 -6.43 -2.66
C PRO A 184 -1.11 -5.48 -2.82
N SER A 185 -1.27 -4.82 -3.95
CA SER A 185 -2.42 -3.95 -4.24
C SER A 185 -2.66 -3.82 -5.74
N THR A 186 -3.91 -3.52 -6.12
CA THR A 186 -4.29 -3.30 -7.52
C THR A 186 -3.48 -2.19 -8.20
N ALA A 187 -3.13 -1.13 -7.46
CA ALA A 187 -2.31 -0.03 -7.98
C ALA A 187 -0.88 -0.47 -8.30
N ILE A 188 -0.28 -1.31 -7.44
CA ILE A 188 1.07 -1.87 -7.68
C ILE A 188 1.04 -2.83 -8.86
N VAL A 189 0.02 -3.69 -8.96
CA VAL A 189 -0.14 -4.63 -10.09
C VAL A 189 -0.21 -3.89 -11.43
N ARG A 190 -1.03 -2.84 -11.53
CA ARG A 190 -1.11 -2.00 -12.74
C ARG A 190 0.24 -1.35 -13.07
N ALA A 191 0.86 -0.70 -12.08
CA ALA A 191 2.14 -0.03 -12.29
C ALA A 191 3.25 -1.00 -12.69
N LEU A 192 3.23 -2.23 -12.18
CA LEU A 192 4.15 -3.29 -12.56
C LEU A 192 3.92 -3.75 -14.01
N ALA A 193 2.68 -4.02 -14.40
CA ALA A 193 2.33 -4.43 -15.76
C ALA A 193 2.76 -3.35 -16.78
N GLU A 194 2.46 -2.08 -16.49
CA GLU A 194 2.88 -0.94 -17.31
C GLU A 194 4.41 -0.83 -17.39
N LEU A 195 5.13 -1.04 -16.26
CA LEU A 195 6.59 -1.06 -16.27
C LEU A 195 7.14 -2.17 -17.18
N LEU A 196 6.58 -3.38 -17.09
CA LEU A 196 7.00 -4.52 -17.91
C LEU A 196 6.76 -4.26 -19.41
N GLN A 197 5.63 -3.64 -19.76
CA GLN A 197 5.31 -3.24 -21.13
C GLN A 197 6.26 -2.13 -21.63
N ASP A 198 6.42 -1.04 -20.86
CA ASP A 198 7.28 0.09 -21.21
C ASP A 198 8.75 -0.35 -21.44
N GLN A 199 9.20 -1.36 -20.67
CA GLN A 199 10.57 -1.88 -20.76
C GLN A 199 10.72 -3.07 -21.71
N ARG A 200 9.66 -3.46 -22.44
CA ARG A 200 9.63 -4.64 -23.33
C ARG A 200 10.03 -5.93 -22.61
N LEU A 201 9.54 -6.10 -21.38
CA LEU A 201 9.76 -7.26 -20.51
C LEU A 201 8.49 -8.10 -20.35
N SER A 202 7.69 -8.26 -21.40
CA SER A 202 6.40 -8.97 -21.38
C SER A 202 6.51 -10.41 -20.89
N ALA A 203 7.66 -11.08 -21.06
CA ALA A 203 7.91 -12.38 -20.43
C ALA A 203 7.78 -12.37 -18.91
N GLY A 204 7.91 -11.20 -18.27
CA GLY A 204 7.65 -11.03 -16.84
C GLY A 204 6.21 -11.26 -16.44
N LEU A 205 5.24 -11.08 -17.35
CA LEU A 205 3.82 -11.35 -17.09
C LEU A 205 3.53 -12.86 -16.96
N LEU A 206 4.42 -13.71 -17.46
CA LEU A 206 4.33 -15.17 -17.35
C LEU A 206 4.98 -15.71 -16.04
N ARG A 207 5.55 -14.82 -15.21
CA ARG A 207 6.19 -15.21 -13.94
C ARG A 207 5.19 -15.14 -12.79
N PRO A 208 5.38 -15.96 -11.74
CA PRO A 208 4.51 -15.98 -10.58
C PRO A 208 4.32 -14.59 -9.97
N LEU A 209 3.07 -14.24 -9.66
CA LEU A 209 2.69 -13.01 -8.97
C LEU A 209 1.97 -13.35 -7.66
N LEU A 210 2.54 -12.98 -6.54
CA LEU A 210 1.96 -13.16 -5.22
C LEU A 210 1.01 -12.00 -4.89
N VAL A 211 -0.25 -12.31 -4.55
CA VAL A 211 -1.30 -11.33 -4.27
C VAL A 211 -2.04 -11.66 -2.96
N LEU A 212 -2.66 -10.63 -2.32
CA LEU A 212 -3.29 -10.76 -1.01
C LEU A 212 -4.81 -11.01 -1.05
N SER A 213 -5.47 -10.90 -2.21
CA SER A 213 -6.93 -11.04 -2.30
C SER A 213 -7.40 -11.34 -3.71
N ASP A 214 -8.64 -11.85 -3.84
CA ASP A 214 -9.26 -12.15 -5.14
C ASP A 214 -9.44 -10.89 -5.99
N ARG A 215 -9.76 -9.76 -5.38
CA ARG A 215 -9.85 -8.48 -6.09
C ARG A 215 -8.51 -8.10 -6.75
N ILE A 216 -7.39 -8.37 -6.08
CA ILE A 216 -6.06 -8.11 -6.65
C ILE A 216 -5.74 -9.13 -7.72
N ALA A 217 -6.12 -10.41 -7.53
CA ALA A 217 -5.95 -11.47 -8.53
C ALA A 217 -6.72 -11.18 -9.81
N THR A 218 -7.97 -10.74 -9.71
CA THR A 218 -8.78 -10.30 -10.87
C THR A 218 -8.11 -9.16 -11.62
N GLN A 219 -7.60 -8.15 -10.91
CA GLN A 219 -6.85 -7.06 -11.53
C GLN A 219 -5.56 -7.55 -12.19
N ALA A 220 -4.87 -8.52 -11.59
CA ALA A 220 -3.64 -9.08 -12.14
C ALA A 220 -3.91 -9.82 -13.45
N ALA A 221 -4.93 -10.66 -13.50
CA ALA A 221 -5.36 -11.34 -14.72
C ALA A 221 -5.74 -10.34 -15.82
N ALA A 222 -6.52 -9.31 -15.48
CA ALA A 222 -6.87 -8.22 -16.40
C ALA A 222 -5.64 -7.41 -16.89
N SER A 223 -4.54 -7.44 -16.14
CA SER A 223 -3.26 -6.80 -16.51
C SER A 223 -2.31 -7.72 -17.30
N GLY A 224 -2.73 -8.95 -17.60
CA GLY A 224 -1.99 -9.92 -18.42
C GLY A 224 -1.10 -10.89 -17.64
N PHE A 225 -1.13 -10.90 -16.30
CA PHE A 225 -0.42 -11.93 -15.52
C PHE A 225 -1.14 -13.27 -15.65
N THR A 226 -0.37 -14.35 -15.91
CA THR A 226 -0.92 -15.69 -16.14
C THR A 226 -0.75 -16.63 -14.95
N GLU A 227 0.28 -16.44 -14.13
CA GLU A 227 0.51 -17.24 -12.94
C GLU A 227 0.31 -16.39 -11.68
N ILE A 228 -0.86 -16.52 -11.06
CA ILE A 228 -1.27 -15.70 -9.91
C ILE A 228 -1.46 -16.63 -8.71
N ARG A 229 -0.72 -16.35 -7.62
CA ARG A 229 -0.77 -17.13 -6.38
C ARG A 229 -1.23 -16.23 -5.23
N ARG A 230 -2.18 -16.72 -4.42
CA ARG A 230 -2.62 -16.00 -3.21
C ARG A 230 -1.70 -16.32 -2.06
N CYS A 231 -1.40 -15.30 -1.26
CA CYS A 231 -0.77 -15.43 0.05
C CYS A 231 -1.63 -14.74 1.12
N ALA A 232 -1.57 -15.25 2.35
CA ALA A 232 -2.40 -14.76 3.45
C ALA A 232 -1.97 -13.36 3.91
N ASP A 233 -0.65 -13.13 3.93
CA ASP A 233 -0.03 -11.88 4.36
C ASP A 233 1.33 -11.67 3.66
N LEU A 234 2.10 -10.70 4.12
CA LEU A 234 3.41 -10.33 3.57
C LEU A 234 4.56 -10.65 4.54
N SER A 235 4.34 -11.57 5.46
CA SER A 235 5.43 -12.10 6.30
C SER A 235 6.41 -12.91 5.45
N PRO A 236 7.70 -12.90 5.77
CA PRO A 236 8.69 -13.70 5.04
C PRO A 236 8.30 -15.18 4.96
N GLU A 237 7.74 -15.75 6.03
CA GLU A 237 7.29 -17.15 6.10
C GLU A 237 6.23 -17.44 5.04
N THR A 238 5.20 -16.58 4.96
CA THR A 238 4.11 -16.70 3.98
C THR A 238 4.65 -16.53 2.56
N LEU A 239 5.53 -15.56 2.34
CA LEU A 239 6.13 -15.32 1.02
C LEU A 239 7.02 -16.49 0.56
N ILE A 240 7.80 -17.09 1.48
CA ILE A 240 8.61 -18.28 1.20
C ILE A 240 7.71 -19.47 0.83
N ALA A 241 6.65 -19.71 1.59
CA ALA A 241 5.71 -20.79 1.31
C ALA A 241 5.03 -20.63 -0.05
N ALA A 242 4.59 -19.42 -0.39
CA ALA A 242 3.91 -19.11 -1.66
C ALA A 242 4.86 -19.05 -2.88
N SER A 243 6.18 -18.97 -2.65
CA SER A 243 7.18 -18.96 -3.73
C SER A 243 7.50 -20.35 -4.28
N ARG A 244 7.20 -21.40 -3.53
CA ARG A 244 7.40 -22.81 -3.90
C ARG A 244 6.25 -23.30 -4.77
#